data_71a1e937b3d9fd4297fffa8004590d33
#
_entry.id   71a1e937b3d9fd4297fffa8004590d33
#
_cell.length_a   1.000
_cell.length_b   1.000
_cell.length_c   1.000
_cell.angle_alpha   90.00
_cell.angle_beta   90.00
_cell.angle_gamma   90.00
#
_symmetry.space_group_name_H-M   'P 1'
#
loop_
_entity.id
_entity.type
_entity.pdbx_description
1 polymer ?
#
loop_
_entity_poly.entity_id
_entity_poly.type
_entity_poly.pdbx_seq_one_letter_code
_entity_poly.pdbx_strand_id
1 'polypeptide(L)'
;MHNGSLDRHLYNKEIILDWPTRYKIALGLGSALLYLHEEWEKCVLHRDIKPSNIMLDSSFNAKLDDFGLARLIDHNQDLETMNIAAGTKGYVAPECLLGTENASTQSDVFSFGVVFLEITCGRRPIVPQQDQRKVSLVKWVWDLYGQNTLLEAVDGRLNGDFKRDEIECFMVVGLWCAYPEKSLRPSIKHVMSVLQFQAPLPNLPPKMPVPIYAIPVDPNMQLYTSSIDTSSGSAAASTKSAPALPSDSSWLLKQQANTF
;
A
#
# COMPACT_ATOMS: atom_id res chain seq x y z
N MET A 1 -21.43 1.51 -14.69
CA MET A 1 -20.84 2.56 -15.54
C MET A 1 -20.50 1.99 -16.90
N HIS A 2 -20.52 2.83 -17.98
CA HIS A 2 -20.42 2.32 -19.36
C HIS A 2 -19.09 1.63 -19.65
N ASN A 3 -17.98 2.16 -19.12
CA ASN A 3 -16.64 1.59 -19.35
C ASN A 3 -16.17 0.64 -18.22
N GLY A 4 -17.06 0.31 -17.25
CA GLY A 4 -16.71 -0.60 -16.17
C GLY A 4 -15.63 -0.05 -15.24
N SER A 5 -14.80 -0.93 -14.68
CA SER A 5 -13.74 -0.60 -13.74
C SER A 5 -12.36 -0.52 -14.41
N LEU A 6 -11.47 0.27 -13.83
CA LEU A 6 -10.12 0.56 -14.36
C LEU A 6 -9.27 -0.70 -14.52
N ASP A 7 -9.39 -1.68 -13.63
CA ASP A 7 -8.61 -2.94 -13.69
C ASP A 7 -8.85 -3.72 -14.98
N ARG A 8 -10.07 -3.65 -15.53
CA ARG A 8 -10.42 -4.28 -16.81
C ARG A 8 -9.63 -3.72 -17.97
N HIS A 9 -9.31 -2.43 -17.93
CA HIS A 9 -8.54 -1.74 -18.96
C HIS A 9 -7.03 -1.88 -18.75
N LEU A 10 -6.56 -1.80 -17.52
CA LEU A 10 -5.13 -1.89 -17.23
C LEU A 10 -4.54 -3.27 -17.56
N TYR A 11 -5.32 -4.34 -17.34
CA TYR A 11 -4.82 -5.72 -17.47
C TYR A 11 -5.35 -6.46 -18.69
N ASN A 12 -6.26 -5.85 -19.45
CA ASN A 12 -6.70 -6.40 -20.74
C ASN A 12 -5.59 -6.25 -21.78
N LYS A 13 -5.39 -7.30 -22.59
CA LYS A 13 -4.41 -7.28 -23.69
C LYS A 13 -4.96 -6.65 -24.97
N GLU A 14 -6.29 -6.61 -25.11
CA GLU A 14 -6.96 -6.16 -26.34
C GLU A 14 -7.30 -4.66 -26.33
N ILE A 15 -7.56 -4.09 -25.14
CA ILE A 15 -7.95 -2.68 -24.99
C ILE A 15 -6.83 -1.97 -24.24
N ILE A 16 -6.12 -1.11 -24.95
CA ILE A 16 -5.02 -0.31 -24.40
C ILE A 16 -5.54 1.11 -24.20
N LEU A 17 -5.53 1.60 -22.94
CA LEU A 17 -5.73 3.02 -22.66
C LEU A 17 -4.47 3.77 -23.10
N ASP A 18 -4.64 4.78 -23.93
CA ASP A 18 -3.57 5.72 -24.28
C ASP A 18 -3.15 6.58 -23.07
N TRP A 19 -2.01 7.24 -23.18
CA TRP A 19 -1.49 8.03 -22.08
C TRP A 19 -2.40 9.20 -21.68
N PRO A 20 -2.96 10.00 -22.59
CA PRO A 20 -3.89 11.08 -22.23
C PRO A 20 -5.09 10.60 -21.42
N THR A 21 -5.64 9.44 -21.75
CA THR A 21 -6.75 8.83 -21.01
C THR A 21 -6.30 8.37 -19.62
N ARG A 22 -5.14 7.73 -19.50
CA ARG A 22 -4.57 7.33 -18.20
C ARG A 22 -4.30 8.55 -17.31
N TYR A 23 -3.74 9.60 -17.87
CA TYR A 23 -3.49 10.88 -17.21
C TYR A 23 -4.79 11.48 -16.66
N LYS A 24 -5.83 11.55 -17.49
CA LYS A 24 -7.16 12.04 -17.10
C LYS A 24 -7.77 11.23 -15.96
N ILE A 25 -7.70 9.89 -16.05
CA ILE A 25 -8.22 8.99 -15.00
C ILE A 25 -7.51 9.24 -13.68
N ALA A 26 -6.20 9.35 -13.72
CA ALA A 26 -5.37 9.55 -12.53
C ALA A 26 -5.65 10.91 -11.86
N LEU A 27 -5.77 12.01 -12.62
CA LEU A 27 -6.16 13.32 -12.10
C LEU A 27 -7.58 13.29 -11.51
N GLY A 28 -8.52 12.61 -12.17
CA GLY A 28 -9.88 12.45 -11.68
C GLY A 28 -9.95 11.72 -10.34
N LEU A 29 -9.14 10.66 -10.20
CA LEU A 29 -9.02 9.92 -8.93
C LEU A 29 -8.43 10.80 -7.82
N GLY A 30 -7.37 11.57 -8.13
CA GLY A 30 -6.77 12.51 -7.17
C GLY A 30 -7.76 13.58 -6.72
N SER A 31 -8.55 14.15 -7.65
CA SER A 31 -9.60 15.12 -7.32
C SER A 31 -10.69 14.50 -6.44
N ALA A 32 -11.10 13.26 -6.70
CA ALA A 32 -12.08 12.58 -5.86
C ALA A 32 -11.54 12.37 -4.43
N LEU A 33 -10.27 12.00 -4.30
CA LEU A 33 -9.65 11.79 -2.99
C LEU A 33 -9.44 13.12 -2.24
N LEU A 34 -9.08 14.21 -2.96
CA LEU A 34 -8.99 15.56 -2.39
C LEU A 34 -10.33 16.00 -1.81
N TYR A 35 -11.42 15.78 -2.55
CA TYR A 35 -12.76 16.09 -2.08
C TYR A 35 -13.10 15.31 -0.78
N LEU A 36 -12.81 14.01 -0.73
CA LEU A 36 -13.11 13.16 0.42
C LEU A 36 -12.28 13.52 1.66
N HIS A 37 -11.01 13.93 1.47
CA HIS A 37 -10.11 14.20 2.59
C HIS A 37 -10.20 15.62 3.12
N GLU A 38 -10.41 16.64 2.25
CA GLU A 38 -10.21 18.03 2.61
C GLU A 38 -11.40 18.96 2.34
N GLU A 39 -12.24 18.65 1.33
CA GLU A 39 -13.26 19.61 0.88
C GLU A 39 -14.66 19.35 1.46
N TRP A 40 -14.94 18.10 1.87
CA TRP A 40 -16.23 17.80 2.49
C TRP A 40 -16.24 18.15 3.98
N GLU A 41 -17.44 18.31 4.56
CA GLU A 41 -17.64 18.69 5.98
C GLU A 41 -16.91 17.81 6.97
N LYS A 42 -16.76 16.52 6.64
CA LYS A 42 -16.03 15.52 7.42
C LYS A 42 -15.02 14.80 6.54
N CYS A 43 -13.87 14.49 7.09
CA CYS A 43 -12.91 13.66 6.39
C CYS A 43 -13.46 12.25 6.20
N VAL A 44 -13.43 11.74 4.96
CA VAL A 44 -13.82 10.39 4.61
C VAL A 44 -12.60 9.58 4.25
N LEU A 45 -12.29 8.56 5.03
CA LEU A 45 -11.30 7.55 4.68
C LEU A 45 -11.98 6.47 3.85
N HIS A 46 -11.45 6.18 2.66
CA HIS A 46 -11.99 5.16 1.78
C HIS A 46 -11.56 3.74 2.19
N ARG A 47 -10.28 3.54 2.48
CA ARG A 47 -9.64 2.32 3.01
C ARG A 47 -9.54 1.14 2.03
N ASP A 48 -10.06 1.24 0.81
CA ASP A 48 -9.94 0.19 -0.21
C ASP A 48 -9.76 0.77 -1.62
N ILE A 49 -8.82 1.71 -1.77
CA ILE A 49 -8.49 2.32 -3.07
C ILE A 49 -7.70 1.30 -3.89
N LYS A 50 -8.27 0.89 -5.04
CA LYS A 50 -7.71 -0.08 -5.98
C LYS A 50 -8.37 0.06 -7.36
N PRO A 51 -7.77 -0.41 -8.45
CA PRO A 51 -8.32 -0.24 -9.80
C PRO A 51 -9.71 -0.84 -10.01
N SER A 52 -10.09 -1.91 -9.29
CA SER A 52 -11.42 -2.50 -9.39
C SER A 52 -12.53 -1.64 -8.77
N ASN A 53 -12.18 -0.71 -7.87
CA ASN A 53 -13.09 0.24 -7.23
C ASN A 53 -13.07 1.62 -7.91
N ILE A 54 -12.38 1.76 -9.04
CA ILE A 54 -12.35 2.98 -9.85
C ILE A 54 -13.19 2.74 -11.10
N MET A 55 -14.38 3.28 -11.10
CA MET A 55 -15.36 3.13 -12.17
C MET A 55 -15.18 4.24 -13.21
N LEU A 56 -15.31 3.88 -14.49
CA LEU A 56 -15.13 4.78 -15.61
C LEU A 56 -16.48 5.04 -16.31
N ASP A 57 -16.81 6.30 -16.51
CA ASP A 57 -17.98 6.67 -17.31
C ASP A 57 -17.69 6.58 -18.82
N SER A 58 -18.68 6.93 -19.66
CA SER A 58 -18.54 6.87 -21.13
C SER A 58 -17.42 7.76 -21.67
N SER A 59 -17.01 8.78 -20.94
CA SER A 59 -15.94 9.71 -21.29
C SER A 59 -14.61 9.42 -20.56
N PHE A 60 -14.49 8.24 -19.91
CA PHE A 60 -13.35 7.86 -19.07
C PHE A 60 -13.10 8.81 -17.88
N ASN A 61 -14.12 9.49 -17.36
CA ASN A 61 -13.97 10.16 -16.07
C ASN A 61 -13.99 9.10 -14.96
N ALA A 62 -13.01 9.21 -14.05
CA ALA A 62 -12.89 8.30 -12.91
C ALA A 62 -13.88 8.68 -11.81
N LYS A 63 -14.51 7.67 -11.23
CA LYS A 63 -15.35 7.77 -10.03
C LYS A 63 -14.95 6.68 -9.06
N LEU A 64 -14.66 7.08 -7.83
CA LEU A 64 -14.36 6.13 -6.75
C LEU A 64 -15.67 5.49 -6.29
N ASP A 65 -15.67 4.16 -6.12
CA ASP A 65 -16.82 3.32 -5.77
C ASP A 65 -16.46 2.36 -4.62
N ASP A 66 -17.44 1.63 -4.10
CA ASP A 66 -17.30 0.67 -3.00
C ASP A 66 -16.84 1.29 -1.67
N PHE A 67 -17.71 2.10 -1.08
CA PHE A 67 -17.52 2.69 0.25
C PHE A 67 -17.81 1.72 1.41
N GLY A 68 -17.84 0.40 1.17
CA GLY A 68 -18.15 -0.62 2.17
C GLY A 68 -17.20 -0.62 3.38
N LEU A 69 -15.97 -0.18 3.20
CA LEU A 69 -14.96 -0.03 4.27
C LEU A 69 -14.78 1.43 4.73
N ALA A 70 -15.48 2.40 4.14
CA ALA A 70 -15.26 3.81 4.42
C ALA A 70 -15.58 4.19 5.87
N ARG A 71 -14.89 5.22 6.37
CA ARG A 71 -15.11 5.80 7.71
C ARG A 71 -15.13 7.32 7.64
N LEU A 72 -16.04 7.89 8.40
CA LEU A 72 -16.12 9.33 8.64
C LEU A 72 -15.30 9.66 9.88
N ILE A 73 -14.48 10.71 9.78
CA ILE A 73 -13.68 11.23 10.87
C ILE A 73 -13.91 12.73 10.95
N ASP A 74 -14.02 13.26 12.17
CA ASP A 74 -13.95 14.70 12.36
C ASP A 74 -12.51 15.17 12.13
N HIS A 75 -12.31 16.29 11.41
CA HIS A 75 -10.99 16.80 11.04
C HIS A 75 -10.04 17.04 12.23
N ASN A 76 -10.55 17.07 13.46
CA ASN A 76 -9.82 17.34 14.70
C ASN A 76 -9.76 16.13 15.66
N GLN A 77 -10.16 14.94 15.25
CA GLN A 77 -10.13 13.76 16.11
C GLN A 77 -9.15 12.72 15.61
N ASP A 78 -8.21 12.33 16.45
CA ASP A 78 -7.42 11.12 16.24
C ASP A 78 -8.32 9.89 16.43
N LEU A 79 -8.23 8.97 15.49
CA LEU A 79 -8.96 7.69 15.54
C LEU A 79 -8.45 6.85 16.71
N GLU A 80 -9.11 6.96 17.86
CA GLU A 80 -8.96 5.96 18.90
C GLU A 80 -9.60 4.64 18.45
N THR A 81 -8.78 3.59 18.40
CA THR A 81 -9.15 2.18 18.32
C THR A 81 -9.94 1.70 17.09
N MET A 82 -9.26 1.30 16.02
CA MET A 82 -9.74 0.27 15.09
C MET A 82 -8.59 -0.56 14.53
N ASN A 83 -8.10 -1.53 15.27
CA ASN A 83 -7.13 -2.55 14.85
C ASN A 83 -7.74 -3.59 13.91
N ILE A 84 -8.24 -3.18 12.74
CA ILE A 84 -8.63 -4.15 11.71
C ILE A 84 -7.86 -3.78 10.45
N ALA A 85 -6.92 -4.62 10.09
CA ALA A 85 -6.28 -4.59 8.76
C ALA A 85 -7.35 -4.88 7.70
N ALA A 86 -8.12 -3.85 7.34
CA ALA A 86 -9.10 -3.91 6.27
C ALA A 86 -8.45 -3.39 4.99
N GLY A 87 -8.86 -3.94 3.84
CA GLY A 87 -8.37 -3.53 2.53
C GLY A 87 -7.74 -4.68 1.73
N THR A 88 -7.40 -4.38 0.50
CA THR A 88 -6.92 -5.36 -0.47
C THR A 88 -5.39 -5.48 -0.42
N LYS A 89 -4.89 -6.72 -0.31
CA LYS A 89 -3.44 -6.99 -0.27
C LYS A 89 -2.70 -6.37 -1.45
N GLY A 90 -1.63 -5.65 -1.16
CA GLY A 90 -0.81 -4.93 -2.14
C GLY A 90 -1.12 -3.43 -2.20
N TYR A 91 -2.30 -3.01 -1.70
CA TYR A 91 -2.71 -1.60 -1.61
C TYR A 91 -2.71 -1.09 -0.16
N VAL A 92 -2.79 -1.98 0.82
CA VAL A 92 -2.79 -1.63 2.24
C VAL A 92 -1.44 -1.06 2.64
N ALA A 93 -1.46 0.10 3.29
CA ALA A 93 -0.26 0.76 3.81
C ALA A 93 0.46 -0.12 4.86
N PRO A 94 1.80 -0.07 4.91
CA PRO A 94 2.59 -0.96 5.78
C PRO A 94 2.19 -0.88 7.26
N GLU A 95 1.95 0.31 7.80
CA GLU A 95 1.52 0.52 9.18
C GLU A 95 0.17 -0.14 9.49
N CYS A 96 -0.76 -0.11 8.54
CA CYS A 96 -2.06 -0.77 8.67
C CYS A 96 -1.94 -2.29 8.52
N LEU A 97 -1.05 -2.76 7.63
CA LEU A 97 -0.83 -4.19 7.40
C LEU A 97 -0.22 -4.87 8.64
N LEU A 98 0.67 -4.16 9.35
CA LEU A 98 1.32 -4.64 10.57
C LEU A 98 0.45 -4.42 11.81
N GLY A 99 -0.67 -3.69 11.70
CA GLY A 99 -1.54 -3.37 12.83
C GLY A 99 -0.89 -2.43 13.84
N THR A 100 0.16 -1.70 13.44
CA THR A 100 0.86 -0.74 14.31
C THR A 100 0.12 0.58 14.43
N GLU A 101 -0.66 0.94 13.40
CA GLU A 101 -1.44 2.17 13.36
C GLU A 101 -2.81 1.95 12.69
N ASN A 102 -3.73 2.86 13.02
CA ASN A 102 -5.05 2.91 12.41
C ASN A 102 -5.01 3.50 10.99
N ALA A 103 -6.06 3.22 10.21
CA ALA A 103 -6.24 3.83 8.91
C ALA A 103 -6.33 5.37 9.04
N SER A 104 -5.76 6.08 8.08
CA SER A 104 -5.68 7.54 8.07
C SER A 104 -5.72 8.04 6.61
N THR A 105 -5.80 9.35 6.39
CA THR A 105 -5.66 9.96 5.07
C THR A 105 -4.35 9.53 4.40
N GLN A 106 -3.28 9.35 5.18
CA GLN A 106 -1.99 8.89 4.68
C GLN A 106 -2.00 7.43 4.23
N SER A 107 -2.85 6.56 4.81
CA SER A 107 -3.02 5.20 4.31
C SER A 107 -3.78 5.14 2.99
N ASP A 108 -4.76 6.02 2.78
CA ASP A 108 -5.43 6.17 1.49
C ASP A 108 -4.48 6.75 0.42
N VAL A 109 -3.64 7.71 0.81
CA VAL A 109 -2.59 8.27 -0.08
C VAL A 109 -1.60 7.18 -0.48
N PHE A 110 -1.23 6.26 0.41
CA PHE A 110 -0.40 5.11 0.04
C PHE A 110 -1.07 4.24 -1.04
N SER A 111 -2.33 3.86 -0.83
CA SER A 111 -3.09 3.06 -1.80
C SER A 111 -3.22 3.78 -3.15
N PHE A 112 -3.48 5.09 -3.12
CA PHE A 112 -3.49 5.96 -4.29
C PHE A 112 -2.15 5.93 -5.06
N GLY A 113 -1.01 6.03 -4.34
CA GLY A 113 0.32 5.93 -4.94
C GLY A 113 0.55 4.60 -5.67
N VAL A 114 0.12 3.48 -5.07
CA VAL A 114 0.20 2.16 -5.71
C VAL A 114 -0.61 2.13 -7.00
N VAL A 115 -1.85 2.66 -6.99
CA VAL A 115 -2.71 2.74 -8.19
C VAL A 115 -2.07 3.61 -9.28
N PHE A 116 -1.41 4.72 -8.92
CA PHE A 116 -0.68 5.57 -9.87
C PHE A 116 0.42 4.81 -10.59
N LEU A 117 1.20 4.04 -9.85
CA LEU A 117 2.23 3.18 -10.44
C LEU A 117 1.62 2.09 -11.34
N GLU A 118 0.46 1.52 -10.98
CA GLU A 118 -0.25 0.56 -11.83
C GLU A 118 -0.72 1.20 -13.14
N ILE A 119 -1.28 2.42 -13.09
CA ILE A 119 -1.72 3.17 -14.28
C ILE A 119 -0.55 3.40 -15.22
N THR A 120 0.62 3.73 -14.70
CA THR A 120 1.81 4.05 -15.50
C THR A 120 2.50 2.80 -16.02
N CYS A 121 2.64 1.77 -15.18
CA CYS A 121 3.41 0.57 -15.51
C CYS A 121 2.58 -0.55 -16.16
N GLY A 122 1.24 -0.50 -16.08
CA GLY A 122 0.36 -1.56 -16.56
C GLY A 122 0.53 -2.89 -15.81
N ARG A 123 1.08 -2.87 -14.59
CA ARG A 123 1.43 -4.05 -13.77
C ARG A 123 0.67 -4.07 -12.45
N ARG A 124 0.32 -5.26 -11.99
CA ARG A 124 -0.31 -5.48 -10.67
C ARG A 124 0.66 -5.17 -9.53
N PRO A 125 0.17 -4.77 -8.33
CA PRO A 125 1.02 -4.36 -7.20
C PRO A 125 1.88 -5.51 -6.66
N ILE A 126 1.44 -6.75 -6.85
CA ILE A 126 2.17 -7.96 -6.45
C ILE A 126 2.14 -8.94 -7.62
N VAL A 127 3.30 -9.24 -8.18
CA VAL A 127 3.45 -10.23 -9.25
C VAL A 127 4.18 -11.46 -8.69
N PRO A 128 3.62 -12.69 -8.86
CA PRO A 128 4.36 -13.91 -8.57
C PRO A 128 5.53 -14.04 -9.56
N GLN A 129 6.76 -14.17 -9.07
CA GLN A 129 7.91 -14.47 -9.88
C GLN A 129 8.13 -15.99 -9.92
N GLN A 130 8.75 -16.52 -11.00
CA GLN A 130 9.01 -17.97 -11.16
C GLN A 130 9.81 -18.58 -10.00
N ASP A 131 10.62 -17.78 -9.29
CA ASP A 131 11.42 -18.17 -8.11
C ASP A 131 10.66 -18.06 -6.77
N GLN A 132 9.33 -18.10 -6.75
CA GLN A 132 8.48 -17.95 -5.55
C GLN A 132 8.65 -16.61 -4.79
N ARG A 133 9.47 -15.69 -5.26
CA ARG A 133 9.60 -14.35 -4.68
C ARG A 133 8.50 -13.44 -5.26
N LYS A 134 7.70 -12.86 -4.38
CA LYS A 134 6.72 -11.84 -4.75
C LYS A 134 7.44 -10.51 -4.89
N VAL A 135 7.46 -9.95 -6.09
CA VAL A 135 8.03 -8.61 -6.31
C VAL A 135 6.93 -7.58 -6.15
N SER A 136 7.12 -6.64 -5.23
CA SER A 136 6.26 -5.47 -5.07
C SER A 136 6.52 -4.49 -6.20
N LEU A 137 5.44 -3.98 -6.82
CA LEU A 137 5.51 -2.94 -7.84
C LEU A 137 6.26 -1.70 -7.34
N VAL A 138 5.92 -1.23 -6.13
CA VAL A 138 6.54 -0.06 -5.50
C VAL A 138 8.05 -0.24 -5.39
N LYS A 139 8.50 -1.40 -4.86
CA LYS A 139 9.93 -1.67 -4.72
C LYS A 139 10.63 -1.73 -6.07
N TRP A 140 10.04 -2.38 -7.05
CA TRP A 140 10.64 -2.50 -8.39
C TRP A 140 10.80 -1.14 -9.06
N VAL A 141 9.77 -0.27 -9.00
CA VAL A 141 9.84 1.07 -9.59
C VAL A 141 10.85 1.93 -8.82
N TRP A 142 10.95 1.77 -7.49
CA TRP A 142 11.94 2.47 -6.68
C TRP A 142 13.37 2.07 -7.04
N ASP A 143 13.61 0.78 -7.27
CA ASP A 143 14.93 0.29 -7.69
C ASP A 143 15.34 0.92 -9.04
N LEU A 144 14.41 1.06 -10.01
CA LEU A 144 14.65 1.73 -11.29
C LEU A 144 14.85 3.25 -11.14
N TYR A 145 14.10 3.89 -10.23
CA TYR A 145 14.30 5.29 -9.89
C TYR A 145 15.74 5.54 -9.38
N GLY A 146 16.20 4.71 -8.46
CA GLY A 146 17.56 4.80 -7.92
C GLY A 146 18.68 4.52 -8.92
N GLN A 147 18.37 3.83 -10.03
CA GLN A 147 19.28 3.58 -11.15
C GLN A 147 19.22 4.64 -12.25
N ASN A 148 18.35 5.66 -12.12
CA ASN A 148 18.04 6.65 -13.16
C ASN A 148 17.48 6.03 -14.46
N THR A 149 16.81 4.89 -14.36
CA THR A 149 16.17 4.17 -15.48
C THR A 149 14.67 4.07 -15.31
N LEU A 150 14.05 5.05 -14.66
CA LEU A 150 12.64 5.05 -14.26
C LEU A 150 11.68 4.74 -15.43
N LEU A 151 12.01 5.24 -16.64
CA LEU A 151 11.19 5.02 -17.84
C LEU A 151 11.13 3.56 -18.29
N GLU A 152 12.04 2.69 -17.85
CA GLU A 152 11.96 1.25 -18.12
C GLU A 152 10.77 0.57 -17.44
N ALA A 153 10.19 1.23 -16.42
CA ALA A 153 9.00 0.74 -15.76
C ALA A 153 7.70 1.05 -16.50
N VAL A 154 7.73 1.92 -17.51
CA VAL A 154 6.54 2.33 -18.26
C VAL A 154 5.93 1.13 -19.00
N ASP A 155 4.60 1.09 -19.06
CA ASP A 155 3.87 0.09 -19.80
C ASP A 155 4.30 0.07 -21.28
N GLY A 156 4.98 -1.00 -21.68
CA GLY A 156 5.48 -1.15 -23.05
C GLY A 156 4.38 -1.07 -24.13
N ARG A 157 3.11 -1.27 -23.77
CA ARG A 157 1.97 -1.16 -24.70
C ARG A 157 1.71 0.27 -25.15
N LEU A 158 2.23 1.27 -24.42
CA LEU A 158 2.16 2.69 -24.82
C LEU A 158 3.10 3.01 -25.99
N ASN A 159 4.05 2.11 -26.34
CA ASN A 159 4.95 2.24 -27.50
C ASN A 159 5.70 3.59 -27.60
N GLY A 160 5.93 4.25 -26.47
CA GLY A 160 6.57 5.56 -26.43
C GLY A 160 5.64 6.75 -26.73
N ASP A 161 4.35 6.51 -26.95
CA ASP A 161 3.37 7.58 -27.18
C ASP A 161 2.90 8.19 -25.87
N PHE A 162 3.80 8.99 -25.27
CA PHE A 162 3.57 9.72 -24.04
C PHE A 162 4.53 10.90 -23.89
N LYS A 163 4.16 11.87 -23.06
CA LYS A 163 5.06 12.95 -22.68
C LYS A 163 5.94 12.51 -21.53
N ARG A 164 7.24 12.56 -21.73
CA ARG A 164 8.24 12.10 -20.76
C ARG A 164 8.07 12.79 -19.40
N ASP A 165 7.94 14.11 -19.39
CA ASP A 165 7.84 14.90 -18.16
C ASP A 165 6.58 14.53 -17.35
N GLU A 166 5.46 14.24 -18.02
CA GLU A 166 4.23 13.80 -17.37
C GLU A 166 4.41 12.42 -16.74
N ILE A 167 5.00 11.45 -17.43
CA ILE A 167 5.24 10.11 -16.90
C ILE A 167 6.22 10.11 -15.75
N GLU A 168 7.35 10.82 -15.88
CA GLU A 168 8.32 10.95 -14.80
C GLU A 168 7.67 11.58 -13.55
N CYS A 169 6.88 12.63 -13.75
CA CYS A 169 6.13 13.27 -12.67
C CYS A 169 5.20 12.25 -11.98
N PHE A 170 4.41 11.51 -12.74
CA PHE A 170 3.46 10.54 -12.21
C PHE A 170 4.15 9.42 -11.43
N MET A 171 5.25 8.89 -11.94
CA MET A 171 5.98 7.81 -11.28
C MET A 171 6.62 8.28 -9.98
N VAL A 172 7.24 9.47 -9.98
CA VAL A 172 7.85 10.04 -8.78
C VAL A 172 6.78 10.35 -7.73
N VAL A 173 5.65 10.92 -8.14
CA VAL A 173 4.50 11.16 -7.24
C VAL A 173 3.93 9.85 -6.72
N GLY A 174 3.82 8.82 -7.55
CA GLY A 174 3.38 7.49 -7.13
C GLY A 174 4.28 6.89 -6.05
N LEU A 175 5.62 6.99 -6.22
CA LEU A 175 6.59 6.56 -5.21
C LEU A 175 6.51 7.39 -3.93
N TRP A 176 6.34 8.71 -4.04
CA TRP A 176 6.21 9.60 -2.90
C TRP A 176 4.95 9.29 -2.07
N CYS A 177 3.81 9.08 -2.72
CA CYS A 177 2.59 8.65 -2.07
C CYS A 177 2.74 7.27 -1.41
N ALA A 178 3.42 6.33 -2.08
CA ALA A 178 3.69 4.99 -1.57
C ALA A 178 4.94 4.91 -0.67
N TYR A 179 5.38 6.04 -0.09
CA TYR A 179 6.50 6.07 0.83
C TYR A 179 6.24 5.16 2.03
N PRO A 180 7.20 4.29 2.43
CA PRO A 180 7.00 3.36 3.52
C PRO A 180 6.66 4.04 4.85
N GLU A 181 7.36 5.13 5.17
CA GLU A 181 7.13 5.94 6.37
C GLU A 181 5.94 6.87 6.16
N LYS A 182 4.89 6.72 6.99
CA LYS A 182 3.63 7.47 6.90
C LYS A 182 3.82 8.99 6.94
N SER A 183 4.68 9.48 7.85
CA SER A 183 4.93 10.90 8.08
C SER A 183 5.59 11.63 6.90
N LEU A 184 6.20 10.88 5.98
CA LEU A 184 6.88 11.41 4.79
C LEU A 184 6.03 11.38 3.53
N ARG A 185 4.81 10.84 3.60
CA ARG A 185 3.84 10.91 2.51
C ARG A 185 3.23 12.31 2.40
N PRO A 186 2.95 12.78 1.19
CA PRO A 186 2.31 14.10 0.98
C PRO A 186 0.84 14.10 1.43
N SER A 187 0.27 15.29 1.63
CA SER A 187 -1.19 15.43 1.58
C SER A 187 -1.67 15.30 0.13
N ILE A 188 -2.92 14.87 -0.06
CA ILE A 188 -3.49 14.77 -1.42
C ILE A 188 -3.54 16.12 -2.13
N LYS A 189 -3.72 17.21 -1.42
CA LYS A 189 -3.65 18.58 -1.96
C LYS A 189 -2.27 18.90 -2.53
N HIS A 190 -1.20 18.53 -1.82
CA HIS A 190 0.16 18.74 -2.32
C HIS A 190 0.44 17.86 -3.55
N VAL A 191 -0.04 16.61 -3.54
CA VAL A 191 0.00 15.71 -4.70
C VAL A 191 -0.62 16.36 -5.94
N MET A 192 -1.83 16.90 -5.80
CA MET A 192 -2.52 17.54 -6.91
C MET A 192 -1.79 18.77 -7.44
N SER A 193 -1.17 19.57 -6.57
CA SER A 193 -0.35 20.72 -6.99
C SER A 193 0.87 20.27 -7.82
N VAL A 194 1.54 19.19 -7.45
CA VAL A 194 2.68 18.65 -8.20
C VAL A 194 2.23 18.06 -9.55
N LEU A 195 1.13 17.29 -9.57
CA LEU A 195 0.59 16.69 -10.80
C LEU A 195 0.11 17.74 -11.81
N GLN A 196 -0.29 18.90 -11.34
CA GLN A 196 -0.69 20.06 -12.17
C GLN A 196 0.51 20.95 -12.53
N PHE A 197 1.74 20.56 -12.20
CA PHE A 197 2.97 21.34 -12.41
C PHE A 197 2.97 22.71 -11.72
N GLN A 198 2.21 22.88 -10.63
CA GLN A 198 2.16 24.08 -9.80
C GLN A 198 3.16 24.05 -8.64
N ALA A 199 3.70 22.87 -8.32
CA ALA A 199 4.73 22.66 -7.32
C ALA A 199 5.85 21.78 -7.87
N PRO A 200 7.10 21.91 -7.36
CA PRO A 200 8.22 21.10 -7.81
C PRO A 200 8.06 19.63 -7.42
N LEU A 201 8.68 18.74 -8.20
CA LEU A 201 8.79 17.32 -7.85
C LEU A 201 9.60 17.15 -6.56
N PRO A 202 9.19 16.20 -5.69
CA PRO A 202 10.00 15.84 -4.52
C PRO A 202 11.28 15.13 -4.92
N ASN A 203 12.33 15.33 -4.13
CA ASN A 203 13.56 14.56 -4.24
C ASN A 203 13.47 13.33 -3.33
N LEU A 204 13.37 12.15 -3.91
CA LEU A 204 13.28 10.88 -3.16
C LEU A 204 14.67 10.25 -2.99
N PRO A 205 14.90 9.48 -1.91
CA PRO A 205 16.16 8.77 -1.76
C PRO A 205 16.31 7.68 -2.84
N PRO A 206 17.54 7.42 -3.34
CA PRO A 206 17.77 6.45 -4.42
C PRO A 206 17.47 5.00 -4.04
N LYS A 207 17.37 4.71 -2.74
CA LYS A 207 16.98 3.40 -2.22
C LYS A 207 15.69 3.54 -1.44
N MET A 208 14.76 2.60 -1.67
CA MET A 208 13.52 2.54 -0.90
C MET A 208 13.84 2.42 0.59
N PRO A 209 13.36 3.33 1.43
CA PRO A 209 13.58 3.25 2.87
C PRO A 209 12.93 2.02 3.48
N VAL A 210 13.55 1.48 4.53
CA VAL A 210 12.95 0.44 5.36
C VAL A 210 12.22 1.13 6.50
N PRO A 211 10.91 0.94 6.65
CA PRO A 211 10.17 1.57 7.72
C PRO A 211 10.62 1.04 9.08
N ILE A 212 10.84 1.94 10.04
CA ILE A 212 11.16 1.58 11.43
C ILE A 212 9.86 1.64 12.22
N TYR A 213 9.25 0.47 12.44
CA TYR A 213 8.08 0.37 13.32
C TYR A 213 8.55 0.13 14.74
N ALA A 214 8.11 0.96 15.69
CA ALA A 214 8.25 0.67 17.11
C ALA A 214 7.40 -0.58 17.40
N ILE A 215 8.04 -1.67 17.84
CA ILE A 215 7.32 -2.82 18.38
C ILE A 215 6.62 -2.31 19.65
N PRO A 216 5.29 -2.42 19.80
CA PRO A 216 4.62 -2.09 21.05
C PRO A 216 5.25 -2.93 22.16
N VAL A 217 5.94 -2.29 23.08
CA VAL A 217 6.46 -2.97 24.27
C VAL A 217 5.25 -3.22 25.15
N ASP A 218 4.82 -4.47 25.30
CA ASP A 218 3.80 -4.86 26.26
C ASP A 218 4.26 -4.39 27.64
N PRO A 219 3.55 -3.46 28.31
CA PRO A 219 3.95 -2.96 29.62
C PRO A 219 3.97 -4.05 30.71
N ASN A 220 3.42 -5.24 30.44
CA ASN A 220 3.43 -6.39 31.31
C ASN A 220 4.57 -7.40 31.01
N MET A 221 5.42 -7.14 30.03
CA MET A 221 6.59 -7.97 29.78
C MET A 221 7.65 -7.66 30.81
N GLN A 222 7.58 -8.33 31.97
CA GLN A 222 8.63 -8.32 32.98
C GLN A 222 9.92 -8.82 32.34
N LEU A 223 10.90 -7.94 32.27
CA LEU A 223 12.28 -8.28 31.91
C LEU A 223 12.77 -9.38 32.85
N TYR A 224 12.79 -10.61 32.39
CA TYR A 224 13.64 -11.62 32.99
C TYR A 224 15.10 -11.28 32.69
N THR A 225 15.65 -10.36 33.46
CA THR A 225 17.11 -10.22 33.57
C THR A 225 17.62 -11.44 34.28
N SER A 226 18.07 -12.45 33.55
CA SER A 226 18.93 -13.49 34.13
C SER A 226 20.23 -12.81 34.54
N SER A 227 20.38 -12.56 35.81
CA SER A 227 21.64 -12.25 36.47
C SER A 227 22.58 -13.46 36.24
N ILE A 228 23.59 -13.27 35.45
CA ILE A 228 24.69 -14.22 35.33
C ILE A 228 25.56 -14.00 36.56
N ASP A 229 25.30 -14.74 37.60
CA ASP A 229 26.25 -14.88 38.73
C ASP A 229 27.42 -15.76 38.26
N THR A 230 28.56 -15.15 38.06
CA THR A 230 29.85 -15.82 37.96
C THR A 230 30.32 -16.27 39.34
N SER A 231 30.08 -17.51 39.72
CA SER A 231 30.82 -18.16 40.78
C SER A 231 31.21 -19.57 40.33
N SER A 232 32.52 -19.77 40.32
CA SER A 232 33.25 -21.04 40.10
C SER A 232 32.89 -22.10 41.15
N GLY A 233 32.63 -23.36 40.67
CA GLY A 233 32.55 -24.53 41.58
C GLY A 233 32.07 -25.80 40.92
N SER A 234 33.04 -26.62 40.53
CA SER A 234 33.17 -28.10 40.51
C SER A 234 31.92 -29.01 40.54
N ALA A 235 31.85 -29.84 39.49
CA ALA A 235 31.50 -31.27 39.39
C ALA A 235 30.25 -31.83 40.08
N ALA A 236 29.30 -32.36 39.27
CA ALA A 236 28.89 -33.78 39.29
C ALA A 236 27.80 -34.05 38.24
N ALA A 237 27.96 -35.08 37.47
CA ALA A 237 27.02 -35.59 36.47
C ALA A 237 25.77 -36.21 37.14
N SER A 238 24.59 -35.91 36.59
CA SER A 238 23.41 -36.77 36.75
C SER A 238 22.47 -36.60 35.57
N THR A 239 22.36 -37.65 34.80
CA THR A 239 21.44 -37.88 33.70
C THR A 239 20.01 -37.95 34.20
N LYS A 240 19.10 -37.11 33.70
CA LYS A 240 17.66 -37.38 33.70
C LYS A 240 17.03 -36.94 32.38
N SER A 241 16.44 -37.95 31.73
CA SER A 241 15.70 -37.97 30.50
C SER A 241 14.55 -36.94 30.44
N ALA A 242 14.42 -36.27 29.28
CA ALA A 242 13.27 -35.44 28.92
C ALA A 242 12.06 -36.34 28.55
N PRO A 243 10.82 -35.91 28.86
CA PRO A 243 9.63 -36.58 28.36
C PRO A 243 9.26 -36.07 26.97
N ALA A 244 8.84 -37.02 26.11
CA ALA A 244 8.41 -36.83 24.75
C ALA A 244 7.11 -36.02 24.67
N LEU A 245 7.01 -35.14 23.65
CA LEU A 245 5.79 -34.48 23.22
C LEU A 245 4.87 -35.45 22.47
N PRO A 246 3.55 -35.44 22.69
CA PRO A 246 2.63 -36.24 21.88
C PRO A 246 2.32 -35.48 20.59
N SER A 247 2.47 -36.19 19.49
CA SER A 247 1.94 -35.84 18.16
C SER A 247 0.44 -36.11 18.15
N ASP A 248 -0.39 -35.08 18.13
CA ASP A 248 -1.79 -35.27 17.74
C ASP A 248 -2.31 -34.08 16.95
N SER A 249 -2.51 -34.33 15.64
CA SER A 249 -2.98 -33.38 14.63
C SER A 249 -4.47 -33.59 14.35
N SER A 250 -5.32 -33.56 15.39
CA SER A 250 -6.75 -33.87 15.24
C SER A 250 -7.73 -32.73 15.52
N TRP A 251 -7.28 -31.48 15.70
CA TRP A 251 -8.21 -30.37 15.99
C TRP A 251 -8.45 -29.38 14.82
N LEU A 252 -7.95 -29.70 13.60
CA LEU A 252 -8.14 -28.88 12.39
C LEU A 252 -9.38 -29.24 11.56
N LEU A 253 -10.25 -30.15 11.99
CA LEU A 253 -11.40 -30.64 11.23
C LEU A 253 -12.78 -30.40 11.88
N LYS A 254 -12.93 -29.44 12.80
CA LYS A 254 -14.22 -29.17 13.46
C LYS A 254 -14.73 -27.73 13.38
N GLN A 255 -14.48 -26.99 12.29
CA GLN A 255 -15.13 -25.68 12.06
C GLN A 255 -15.70 -25.53 10.63
N GLN A 256 -16.24 -26.61 10.04
CA GLN A 256 -17.06 -26.49 8.83
C GLN A 256 -18.35 -27.31 8.97
N ALA A 257 -19.15 -27.01 9.94
CA ALA A 257 -20.56 -27.43 9.96
C ALA A 257 -21.28 -26.60 11.03
N ASN A 258 -21.78 -25.44 10.63
CA ASN A 258 -22.99 -24.77 11.13
C ASN A 258 -22.99 -23.31 10.61
N THR A 259 -23.65 -23.10 9.51
CA THR A 259 -24.65 -22.01 9.37
C THR A 259 -25.32 -22.17 7.99
N PHE A 260 -26.58 -22.42 8.08
CA PHE A 260 -27.55 -22.23 7.00
C PHE A 260 -27.66 -20.76 6.65
#